data_a3c3ef322cffcf6379f3c0d3a0f72468
#
_entry.id   a3c3ef322cffcf6379f3c0d3a0f72468
#
_cell.length_a   1.000
_cell.length_b   1.000
_cell.length_c   1.000
_cell.angle_alpha   90.00
_cell.angle_beta   90.00
_cell.angle_gamma   90.00
#
_symmetry.space_group_name_H-M   'P 1'
#
loop_
_entity.id
_entity.type
_entity.pdbx_description
1 polymer ?
#
loop_
_entity_poly.entity_id
_entity_poly.type
_entity_poly.pdbx_seq_one_letter_code
_entity_poly.pdbx_strand_id
1 'polypeptide(L)'
;SGVRCEHCGNHCLRNVLTFPDGGRWVTGNRCENGLILDETAAVLEDTKENSKENAVLDVFAMREKMLFKAYDYKEVSKHKDITIGIPRVLEFFDSMPFWTTFFKALGYNVKLSHKSNRKMYEKGLKYVASDTICFPAKLVHGHIEDLASQNVDRIFMPYVMHMPPEGTDKLSPY
;
A
#
# COMPACT_ATOMS: atom_id res chain seq x y z
N SER A 1 -9.24 8.10 -27.59
CA SER A 1 -8.18 8.32 -28.61
C SER A 1 -7.02 7.37 -28.36
N GLY A 2 -6.41 6.83 -29.43
CA GLY A 2 -5.21 6.01 -29.34
C GLY A 2 -3.99 6.87 -29.00
N VAL A 3 -3.24 6.47 -27.96
CA VAL A 3 -2.04 7.18 -27.52
C VAL A 3 -0.89 6.17 -27.39
N ARG A 4 0.31 6.55 -27.84
CA ARG A 4 1.51 5.74 -27.61
C ARG A 4 1.96 5.85 -26.16
N CYS A 5 2.37 4.71 -25.60
CA CYS A 5 2.95 4.65 -24.26
C CYS A 5 4.42 5.02 -24.33
N GLU A 6 4.86 5.99 -23.52
CA GLU A 6 6.26 6.46 -23.48
C GLU A 6 7.07 5.87 -22.32
N HIS A 7 6.49 4.89 -21.57
CA HIS A 7 7.13 4.37 -20.35
C HIS A 7 8.20 3.29 -20.58
N CYS A 8 8.36 2.81 -21.83
CA CYS A 8 9.44 1.87 -22.21
C CYS A 8 9.65 1.87 -23.72
N GLY A 9 10.72 1.24 -24.19
CA GLY A 9 11.09 1.18 -25.61
C GLY A 9 10.10 0.46 -26.54
N ASN A 10 9.05 -0.20 -26.02
CA ASN A 10 8.06 -0.88 -26.84
C ASN A 10 7.01 0.07 -27.45
N HIS A 11 6.83 1.26 -26.91
CA HIS A 11 5.90 2.29 -27.39
C HIS A 11 4.51 1.77 -27.79
N CYS A 12 3.93 0.88 -26.97
CA CYS A 12 2.66 0.22 -27.25
C CYS A 12 1.54 1.25 -27.46
N LEU A 13 0.66 0.98 -28.43
CA LEU A 13 -0.56 1.76 -28.61
C LEU A 13 -1.56 1.38 -27.52
N ARG A 14 -2.07 2.37 -26.80
CA ARG A 14 -3.11 2.25 -25.78
C ARG A 14 -4.25 3.20 -26.05
N ASN A 15 -5.45 2.87 -25.61
CA ASN A 15 -6.61 3.74 -25.72
C ASN A 15 -6.89 4.42 -24.39
N VAL A 16 -6.98 5.74 -24.41
CA VAL A 16 -7.40 6.51 -23.24
C VAL A 16 -8.82 6.99 -23.48
N LEU A 17 -9.72 6.53 -22.61
CA LEU A 17 -11.12 6.95 -22.55
C LEU A 17 -11.24 8.05 -21.50
N THR A 18 -11.91 9.14 -21.84
CA THR A 18 -12.24 10.20 -20.88
C THR A 18 -13.74 10.25 -20.74
N PHE A 19 -14.21 10.22 -19.49
CA PHE A 19 -15.63 10.28 -19.14
C PHE A 19 -16.07 11.73 -18.89
N PRO A 20 -17.39 12.02 -18.95
CA PRO A 20 -17.91 13.37 -18.75
C PRO A 20 -17.61 13.97 -17.36
N ASP A 21 -17.40 13.14 -16.36
CA ASP A 21 -16.99 13.49 -15.00
C ASP A 21 -15.49 13.80 -14.84
N GLY A 22 -14.73 13.76 -15.96
CA GLY A 22 -13.29 13.95 -15.98
C GLY A 22 -12.50 12.67 -15.68
N GLY A 23 -13.14 11.57 -15.32
CA GLY A 23 -12.50 10.27 -15.12
C GLY A 23 -11.81 9.78 -16.39
N ARG A 24 -10.65 9.14 -16.26
CA ARG A 24 -9.89 8.58 -17.37
C ARG A 24 -9.65 7.10 -17.16
N TRP A 25 -9.81 6.32 -18.22
CA TRP A 25 -9.57 4.89 -18.23
C TRP A 25 -8.65 4.51 -19.38
N VAL A 26 -7.70 3.62 -19.11
CA VAL A 26 -6.77 3.13 -20.14
C VAL A 26 -7.10 1.68 -20.48
N THR A 27 -7.14 1.36 -21.77
CA THR A 27 -7.31 0.00 -22.28
C THR A 27 -6.31 -0.27 -23.40
N GLY A 28 -6.11 -1.55 -23.74
CA GLY A 28 -5.19 -1.96 -24.80
C GLY A 28 -3.71 -1.86 -24.42
N ASN A 29 -3.40 -1.56 -23.16
CA ASN A 29 -2.05 -1.65 -22.62
C ASN A 29 -1.57 -3.10 -22.60
N ARG A 30 -0.29 -3.32 -22.92
CA ARG A 30 0.33 -4.66 -22.91
C ARG A 30 1.02 -5.01 -21.59
N CYS A 31 1.19 -4.03 -20.71
CA CYS A 31 1.76 -4.20 -19.37
C CYS A 31 1.23 -3.11 -18.44
N GLU A 32 1.49 -3.25 -17.14
CA GLU A 32 1.03 -2.33 -16.11
C GLU A 32 1.55 -0.89 -16.27
N ASN A 33 2.76 -0.72 -16.82
CA ASN A 33 3.30 0.63 -17.10
C ASN A 33 2.40 1.42 -18.07
N GLY A 34 1.66 0.73 -18.93
CA GLY A 34 0.69 1.36 -19.83
C GLY A 34 -0.52 1.97 -19.11
N LEU A 35 -0.76 1.65 -17.85
CA LEU A 35 -1.83 2.25 -17.02
C LEU A 35 -1.42 3.61 -16.44
N ILE A 36 -0.14 3.94 -16.43
CA ILE A 36 0.35 5.22 -15.90
C ILE A 36 -0.18 6.33 -16.82
N LEU A 37 -0.93 7.25 -16.22
CA LEU A 37 -1.38 8.49 -16.87
C LEU A 37 -0.44 9.61 -16.45
N ASP A 38 0.09 10.35 -17.40
CA ASP A 38 0.94 11.49 -17.11
C ASP A 38 0.21 12.54 -16.27
N GLU A 39 0.92 13.31 -15.46
CA GLU A 39 0.42 14.14 -14.35
C GLU A 39 -0.60 15.26 -14.72
N THR A 40 -0.96 15.38 -16.00
CA THR A 40 -2.00 16.30 -16.46
C THR A 40 -3.44 15.79 -16.25
N ALA A 41 -3.60 14.55 -15.76
CA ALA A 41 -4.91 14.03 -15.40
C ALA A 41 -5.26 14.49 -13.98
N ALA A 42 -6.27 15.35 -13.86
CA ALA A 42 -6.83 15.75 -12.58
C ALA A 42 -7.01 14.55 -11.66
N VAL A 43 -6.33 14.58 -10.52
CA VAL A 43 -6.58 13.68 -9.41
C VAL A 43 -8.05 13.90 -9.06
N LEU A 44 -8.88 12.86 -9.23
CA LEU A 44 -10.17 12.84 -8.56
C LEU A 44 -9.84 12.86 -7.07
N GLU A 45 -9.90 14.05 -6.46
CA GLU A 45 -9.92 14.15 -5.02
C GLU A 45 -11.11 13.32 -4.58
N ASP A 46 -10.87 12.40 -3.63
CA ASP A 46 -11.93 11.68 -2.94
C ASP A 46 -12.95 12.73 -2.50
N THR A 47 -14.03 12.86 -3.23
CA THR A 47 -15.14 13.71 -2.84
C THR A 47 -15.66 13.16 -1.53
N LYS A 48 -15.32 13.85 -0.46
CA LYS A 48 -15.97 13.68 0.84
C LYS A 48 -17.44 13.98 0.64
N GLU A 49 -18.23 12.98 0.31
CA GLU A 49 -19.67 13.07 0.43
C GLU A 49 -20.00 13.30 1.91
N ASN A 50 -20.29 14.55 2.21
CA ASN A 50 -20.95 14.96 3.45
C ASN A 50 -22.41 14.47 3.42
N SER A 51 -22.64 13.19 3.57
CA SER A 51 -23.95 12.66 3.91
C SER A 51 -24.04 12.52 5.43
N LYS A 52 -24.35 13.62 6.09
CA LYS A 52 -24.93 13.60 7.44
C LYS A 52 -26.39 13.19 7.29
N GLU A 53 -26.69 11.90 7.30
CA GLU A 53 -28.00 11.37 7.74
C GLU A 53 -27.94 9.85 7.63
N ASN A 54 -28.10 9.14 8.77
CA ASN A 54 -28.02 7.69 8.92
C ASN A 54 -26.61 7.09 8.63
N ALA A 55 -25.63 7.50 9.42
CA ALA A 55 -24.28 6.95 9.32
C ALA A 55 -24.31 5.46 9.68
N VAL A 56 -24.42 4.61 8.69
CA VAL A 56 -24.08 3.18 8.83
C VAL A 56 -22.65 3.10 9.35
N LEU A 57 -22.45 2.30 10.40
CA LEU A 57 -21.12 2.12 11.00
C LEU A 57 -20.14 1.62 9.93
N ASP A 58 -19.15 2.43 9.58
CA ASP A 58 -18.06 2.02 8.70
C ASP A 58 -17.07 1.15 9.48
N VAL A 59 -17.30 -0.16 9.42
CA VAL A 59 -16.46 -1.15 10.12
C VAL A 59 -15.04 -1.22 9.55
N PHE A 60 -14.83 -0.89 8.27
CA PHE A 60 -13.49 -0.85 7.67
C PHE A 60 -12.68 0.34 8.19
N ALA A 61 -13.27 1.51 8.26
CA ALA A 61 -12.63 2.67 8.86
C ALA A 61 -12.36 2.45 10.37
N MET A 62 -13.27 1.80 11.07
CA MET A 62 -13.09 1.44 12.48
C MET A 62 -11.91 0.44 12.63
N ARG A 63 -11.86 -0.61 11.82
CA ARG A 63 -10.75 -1.58 11.79
C ARG A 63 -9.41 -0.88 11.51
N GLU A 64 -9.34 -0.04 10.48
CA GLU A 64 -8.14 0.71 10.16
C GLU A 64 -7.68 1.58 11.35
N LYS A 65 -8.61 2.29 11.98
CA LYS A 65 -8.32 3.09 13.17
C LYS A 65 -7.77 2.25 14.32
N MET A 66 -8.28 1.04 14.53
CA MET A 66 -7.76 0.12 15.56
C MET A 66 -6.36 -0.39 15.22
N LEU A 67 -6.10 -0.76 13.97
CA LEU A 67 -4.81 -1.33 13.56
C LEU A 67 -3.66 -0.30 13.57
N PHE A 68 -3.97 0.99 13.36
CA PHE A 68 -2.95 2.03 13.25
C PHE A 68 -2.90 3.02 14.41
N LYS A 69 -3.68 2.79 15.48
CA LYS A 69 -3.55 3.60 16.70
C LYS A 69 -2.25 3.28 17.43
N ALA A 70 -1.77 4.22 18.25
CA ALA A 70 -0.71 3.94 19.20
C ALA A 70 -1.26 3.06 20.34
N TYR A 71 -0.48 2.06 20.72
CA TYR A 71 -0.75 1.20 21.87
C TYR A 71 0.29 1.46 22.95
N ASP A 72 -0.11 1.30 24.20
CA ASP A 72 0.79 1.41 25.34
C ASP A 72 1.81 0.26 25.32
N TYR A 73 3.03 0.57 25.67
CA TYR A 73 4.11 -0.42 25.76
C TYR A 73 5.07 -0.08 26.90
N LYS A 74 5.76 -1.08 27.39
CA LYS A 74 6.86 -0.90 28.34
C LYS A 74 8.17 -0.98 27.56
N GLU A 75 8.99 0.06 27.69
CA GLU A 75 10.35 0.03 27.14
C GLU A 75 11.18 -1.04 27.84
N VAL A 76 11.79 -1.92 27.06
CA VAL A 76 12.68 -2.99 27.54
C VAL A 76 14.14 -2.77 27.15
N SER A 77 14.41 -1.75 26.38
CA SER A 77 15.74 -1.40 25.88
C SER A 77 15.93 0.11 25.84
N LYS A 78 17.18 0.57 25.88
CA LYS A 78 17.51 2.00 25.68
C LYS A 78 17.10 2.45 24.28
N HIS A 79 16.71 3.72 24.19
CA HIS A 79 16.40 4.35 22.91
C HIS A 79 17.57 4.20 21.92
N LYS A 80 17.23 3.92 20.66
CA LYS A 80 18.16 3.78 19.53
C LYS A 80 17.84 4.85 18.50
N ASP A 81 18.85 5.54 18.05
CA ASP A 81 18.72 6.52 16.97
C ASP A 81 18.67 5.81 15.60
N ILE A 82 17.75 4.86 15.48
CA ILE A 82 17.50 4.07 14.28
C ILE A 82 16.00 4.06 14.03
N THR A 83 15.62 4.38 12.81
CA THR A 83 14.22 4.36 12.35
C THR A 83 13.93 3.12 11.50
N ILE A 84 12.96 2.32 11.94
CA ILE A 84 12.46 1.16 11.22
C ILE A 84 11.21 1.56 10.44
N GLY A 85 11.24 1.40 9.14
CA GLY A 85 10.07 1.55 8.26
C GLY A 85 9.29 0.25 8.16
N ILE A 86 7.97 0.30 8.32
CA ILE A 86 7.09 -0.87 8.16
C ILE A 86 6.06 -0.56 7.07
N PRO A 87 6.01 -1.35 5.98
CA PRO A 87 5.04 -1.13 4.91
C PRO A 87 3.63 -1.58 5.34
N ARG A 88 2.60 -0.82 4.98
CA ARG A 88 1.18 -1.11 5.27
C ARG A 88 0.60 -2.05 4.21
N VAL A 89 1.11 -3.27 4.13
CA VAL A 89 0.79 -4.22 3.06
C VAL A 89 0.63 -5.65 3.58
N LEU A 90 -0.13 -6.46 2.84
CA LEU A 90 -0.29 -7.89 3.07
C LEU A 90 -0.65 -8.22 4.53
N GLU A 91 -0.07 -9.28 5.09
CA GLU A 91 -0.27 -9.70 6.49
C GLU A 91 0.22 -8.69 7.54
N PHE A 92 1.09 -7.75 7.15
CA PHE A 92 1.49 -6.65 8.05
C PHE A 92 0.32 -5.75 8.41
N PHE A 93 -0.69 -5.67 7.55
CA PHE A 93 -1.84 -4.85 7.83
C PHE A 93 -2.51 -5.28 9.14
N ASP A 94 -2.69 -6.57 9.34
CA ASP A 94 -3.32 -7.11 10.55
C ASP A 94 -2.38 -7.21 11.75
N SER A 95 -1.10 -7.49 11.50
CA SER A 95 -0.08 -7.61 12.54
C SER A 95 0.56 -6.27 12.93
N MET A 96 0.13 -5.14 12.35
CA MET A 96 0.71 -3.82 12.58
C MET A 96 0.78 -3.40 14.05
N PRO A 97 -0.25 -3.61 14.89
CA PRO A 97 -0.19 -3.28 16.31
C PRO A 97 0.95 -4.01 17.02
N PHE A 98 1.16 -5.28 16.72
CA PHE A 98 2.23 -6.09 17.30
C PHE A 98 3.61 -5.52 16.89
N TRP A 99 3.88 -5.38 15.60
CA TRP A 99 5.20 -4.97 15.13
C TRP A 99 5.58 -3.55 15.52
N THR A 100 4.63 -2.63 15.47
CA THR A 100 4.88 -1.24 15.91
C THR A 100 5.20 -1.18 17.40
N THR A 101 4.47 -1.91 18.23
CA THR A 101 4.69 -1.99 19.67
C THR A 101 6.01 -2.68 19.98
N PHE A 102 6.31 -3.79 19.32
CA PHE A 102 7.54 -4.55 19.50
C PHE A 102 8.80 -3.70 19.23
N PHE A 103 8.88 -3.03 18.09
CA PHE A 103 10.05 -2.22 17.78
C PHE A 103 10.19 -1.00 18.68
N LYS A 104 9.08 -0.37 19.04
CA LYS A 104 9.10 0.76 20.00
C LYS A 104 9.57 0.31 21.37
N ALA A 105 9.09 -0.83 21.87
CA ALA A 105 9.53 -1.40 23.15
C ALA A 105 11.05 -1.71 23.15
N LEU A 106 11.61 -2.09 22.00
CA LEU A 106 13.04 -2.29 21.81
C LEU A 106 13.84 -0.98 21.62
N GLY A 107 13.20 0.18 21.72
CA GLY A 107 13.82 1.49 21.65
C GLY A 107 14.06 2.01 20.23
N TYR A 108 13.44 1.44 19.19
CA TYR A 108 13.52 1.93 17.82
C TYR A 108 12.45 3.00 17.54
N ASN A 109 12.79 3.95 16.68
CA ASN A 109 11.78 4.78 16.03
C ASN A 109 11.06 3.95 14.97
N VAL A 110 9.73 4.11 14.86
CA VAL A 110 8.94 3.39 13.86
C VAL A 110 8.23 4.38 12.97
N LYS A 111 8.40 4.23 11.67
CA LYS A 111 7.63 4.91 10.63
C LYS A 111 6.83 3.92 9.80
N LEU A 112 5.60 4.27 9.50
CA LEU A 112 4.74 3.49 8.60
C LEU A 112 4.72 4.15 7.23
N SER A 113 4.60 3.34 6.17
CA SER A 113 4.29 3.89 4.86
C SER A 113 2.93 4.61 4.89
N HIS A 114 2.73 5.58 4.00
CA HIS A 114 1.44 6.26 3.86
C HIS A 114 0.34 5.30 3.42
N LYS A 115 -0.91 5.74 3.52
CA LYS A 115 -2.07 4.97 3.04
C LYS A 115 -1.93 4.73 1.54
N SER A 116 -2.30 3.52 1.10
CA SER A 116 -2.30 3.14 -0.32
C SER A 116 -3.14 4.10 -1.14
N ASN A 117 -2.60 4.54 -2.26
CA ASN A 117 -3.30 5.34 -3.25
C ASN A 117 -2.75 5.03 -4.65
N ARG A 118 -3.45 5.50 -5.67
CA ARG A 118 -3.07 5.25 -7.07
C ARG A 118 -1.66 5.76 -7.42
N LYS A 119 -1.28 6.92 -6.93
CA LYS A 119 0.04 7.52 -7.19
C LYS A 119 1.18 6.66 -6.61
N MET A 120 0.97 6.10 -5.41
CA MET A 120 1.92 5.17 -4.78
C MET A 120 2.03 3.87 -5.60
N TYR A 121 0.91 3.31 -6.04
CA TYR A 121 0.90 2.14 -6.91
C TYR A 121 1.70 2.40 -8.20
N GLU A 122 1.42 3.49 -8.91
CA GLU A 122 2.11 3.86 -10.14
C GLU A 122 3.62 4.03 -9.96
N LYS A 123 4.06 4.62 -8.85
CA LYS A 123 5.49 4.74 -8.51
C LYS A 123 6.17 3.38 -8.31
N GLY A 124 5.44 2.40 -7.78
CA GLY A 124 5.95 1.05 -7.56
C GLY A 124 6.06 0.21 -8.83
N LEU A 125 5.29 0.52 -9.88
CA LEU A 125 5.19 -0.32 -11.09
C LEU A 125 6.52 -0.56 -11.80
N LYS A 126 7.43 0.38 -11.76
CA LYS A 126 8.77 0.25 -12.38
C LYS A 126 9.61 -0.89 -11.79
N TYR A 127 9.26 -1.37 -10.60
CA TYR A 127 9.95 -2.46 -9.91
C TYR A 127 9.23 -3.80 -10.02
N VAL A 128 8.04 -3.83 -10.59
CA VAL A 128 7.26 -5.05 -10.75
C VAL A 128 7.85 -5.87 -11.89
N ALA A 129 8.44 -7.02 -11.56
CA ALA A 129 9.14 -7.87 -12.51
C ALA A 129 8.20 -8.71 -13.40
N SER A 130 6.95 -8.94 -12.97
CA SER A 130 6.00 -9.81 -13.69
C SER A 130 4.58 -9.28 -13.59
N ASP A 131 3.86 -9.32 -14.71
CA ASP A 131 2.45 -8.93 -14.78
C ASP A 131 1.51 -9.92 -14.06
N THR A 132 1.99 -11.15 -13.81
CA THR A 132 1.20 -12.21 -13.16
C THR A 132 1.08 -12.06 -11.64
N ILE A 133 1.84 -11.15 -11.04
CA ILE A 133 1.77 -10.88 -9.60
C ILE A 133 0.42 -10.24 -9.27
N CYS A 134 -0.23 -10.69 -8.19
CA CYS A 134 -1.51 -10.13 -7.76
C CYS A 134 -1.39 -8.64 -7.35
N PHE A 135 -2.49 -7.90 -7.47
CA PHE A 135 -2.51 -6.46 -7.21
C PHE A 135 -1.98 -6.08 -5.80
N PRO A 136 -2.36 -6.75 -4.69
CA PRO A 136 -1.81 -6.43 -3.38
C PRO A 136 -0.29 -6.58 -3.31
N ALA A 137 0.29 -7.59 -3.97
CA ALA A 137 1.73 -7.77 -4.01
C ALA A 137 2.43 -6.71 -4.88
N LYS A 138 1.79 -6.21 -5.94
CA LYS A 138 2.30 -5.06 -6.71
C LYS A 138 2.37 -3.79 -5.87
N LEU A 139 1.40 -3.56 -4.97
CA LEU A 139 1.39 -2.42 -4.05
C LEU A 139 2.61 -2.39 -3.12
N VAL A 140 3.17 -3.55 -2.77
CA VAL A 140 4.36 -3.63 -1.90
C VAL A 140 5.49 -2.75 -2.40
N HIS A 141 5.75 -2.76 -3.71
CA HIS A 141 6.82 -1.96 -4.31
C HIS A 141 6.61 -0.46 -4.12
N GLY A 142 5.36 0.01 -4.22
CA GLY A 142 5.02 1.42 -3.95
C GLY A 142 5.23 1.80 -2.50
N HIS A 143 4.87 0.93 -1.56
CA HIS A 143 5.08 1.16 -0.13
C HIS A 143 6.56 1.16 0.27
N ILE A 144 7.38 0.31 -0.36
CA ILE A 144 8.84 0.32 -0.14
C ILE A 144 9.46 1.62 -0.66
N GLU A 145 9.06 2.07 -1.85
CA GLU A 145 9.50 3.35 -2.42
C GLU A 145 9.11 4.54 -1.54
N ASP A 146 7.89 4.50 -0.99
CA ASP A 146 7.40 5.52 -0.07
C ASP A 146 8.25 5.58 1.21
N LEU A 147 8.56 4.45 1.82
CA LEU A 147 9.44 4.38 3.00
C LEU A 147 10.87 4.83 2.70
N ALA A 148 11.40 4.46 1.54
CA ALA A 148 12.72 4.93 1.10
C ALA A 148 12.76 6.46 1.00
N SER A 149 11.68 7.08 0.51
CA SER A 149 11.55 8.53 0.43
C SER A 149 11.40 9.23 1.79
N GLN A 150 11.02 8.49 2.83
CA GLN A 150 10.89 8.98 4.21
C GLN A 150 12.22 8.95 5.00
N ASN A 151 13.32 8.56 4.37
CA ASN A 151 14.66 8.44 4.99
C ASN A 151 14.64 7.55 6.24
N VAL A 152 14.08 6.34 6.13
CA VAL A 152 14.18 5.32 7.18
C VAL A 152 15.52 4.59 7.07
N ASP A 153 16.10 4.19 8.21
CA ASP A 153 17.40 3.50 8.22
C ASP A 153 17.29 2.05 7.77
N ARG A 154 16.17 1.42 8.07
CA ARG A 154 15.87 0.01 7.71
C ARG A 154 14.41 -0.14 7.38
N ILE A 155 14.09 -1.06 6.47
CA ILE A 155 12.72 -1.49 6.18
C ILE A 155 12.56 -2.90 6.73
N PHE A 156 11.57 -3.08 7.59
CA PHE A 156 11.19 -4.38 8.11
C PHE A 156 10.11 -4.98 7.24
N MET A 157 10.45 -6.07 6.55
CA MET A 157 9.53 -6.82 5.69
C MET A 157 9.88 -8.30 5.75
N PRO A 158 9.47 -9.04 6.80
CA PRO A 158 9.71 -10.46 6.90
C PRO A 158 8.91 -11.24 5.84
N TYR A 159 9.46 -12.36 5.44
CA TYR A 159 8.78 -13.30 4.58
C TYR A 159 8.13 -14.38 5.43
N VAL A 160 6.81 -14.43 5.43
CA VAL A 160 6.05 -15.42 6.20
C VAL A 160 5.84 -16.67 5.34
N MET A 161 6.51 -17.76 5.71
CA MET A 161 6.42 -19.04 5.00
C MET A 161 5.24 -19.88 5.48
N HIS A 162 4.98 -19.85 6.80
CA HIS A 162 3.91 -20.61 7.43
C HIS A 162 3.34 -19.81 8.59
N MET A 163 2.04 -19.85 8.72
CA MET A 163 1.35 -19.35 9.91
C MET A 163 0.80 -20.55 10.69
N PRO A 164 0.89 -20.56 12.04
CA PRO A 164 0.22 -21.59 12.82
C PRO A 164 -1.29 -21.49 12.58
N PRO A 165 -2.01 -22.62 12.50
CA PRO A 165 -3.46 -22.60 12.35
C PRO A 165 -4.11 -21.86 13.52
N GLU A 166 -4.96 -20.89 13.23
CA GLU A 166 -5.78 -20.23 14.24
C GLU A 166 -6.95 -21.14 14.61
N GLY A 167 -6.95 -21.63 15.87
CA GLY A 167 -8.01 -22.47 16.40
C GLY A 167 -7.75 -23.97 16.33
N THR A 168 -8.74 -24.75 16.79
CA THR A 168 -8.68 -26.22 16.87
C THR A 168 -9.03 -26.93 15.55
N ASP A 169 -9.39 -26.21 14.52
CA ASP A 169 -9.73 -26.78 13.22
C ASP A 169 -8.49 -27.22 12.45
N LYS A 170 -8.20 -28.51 12.55
CA LYS A 170 -7.14 -29.20 11.79
C LYS A 170 -7.34 -29.20 10.27
N LEU A 171 -8.37 -28.50 9.78
CA LEU A 171 -8.78 -28.45 8.38
C LEU A 171 -8.39 -27.15 7.67
N SER A 172 -7.70 -26.22 8.33
CA SER A 172 -7.14 -25.07 7.64
C SER A 172 -5.91 -25.49 6.82
N PRO A 173 -5.94 -25.43 5.50
CA PRO A 173 -4.85 -25.89 4.64
C PRO A 173 -3.71 -24.86 4.47
N TYR A 174 -3.55 -23.92 5.40
CA TYR A 174 -2.49 -22.90 5.35
C TYR A 174 -1.46 -23.13 6.44
#